data_83fdfca9486e74a82ee56d9fb48074f1
#
_entry.id   83fdfca9486e74a82ee56d9fb48074f1
#
_cell.length_a   1.000
_cell.length_b   1.000
_cell.length_c   1.000
_cell.angle_alpha   90.00
_cell.angle_beta   90.00
_cell.angle_gamma   90.00
#
_symmetry.space_group_name_H-M   'P 1'
#
loop_
_entity.id
_entity.type
_entity.pdbx_description
1 polymer ?
#
loop_
_entity_poly.entity_id
_entity_poly.type
_entity_poly.pdbx_seq_one_letter_code
_entity_poly.pdbx_strand_id
1 'polypeptide(L)'
;VDGRDAVLSGTATTQAMIVDAVARVAATPGIRTVRSDVALAELLKPFPFAASIKSGQVALTGAYPSETAHVALLSAIPGAVDRMQLRSGAPDGFEGAARFGLAALADLDEGGVAFSDLTLTIEGRAKSAAAYDDLQTLSQRAPVGVTVAALKISPPVASPYVWSAKFDGTSVSITGNAPNSALADKLRAAAPDNVPVSTTLTLASGAPAGFEANTLALLENLLKLERGEVAISDGTIALEGAPAGDQVASAVTAAVTA
;
A
#
# COMPACT_ATOMS: atom_id res chain seq x y z
N VAL A 1 25.89 -41.19 9.26
CA VAL A 1 27.19 -41.58 9.86
C VAL A 1 27.33 -43.10 9.69
N ASP A 2 28.40 -43.53 9.09
CA ASP A 2 28.73 -44.94 8.95
C ASP A 2 29.99 -45.25 9.80
N GLY A 3 29.82 -45.95 10.92
CA GLY A 3 30.84 -46.13 11.91
C GLY A 3 31.36 -44.82 12.49
N ARG A 4 32.61 -44.45 12.19
CA ARG A 4 33.25 -43.19 12.64
C ARG A 4 33.40 -42.15 11.52
N ASP A 5 32.78 -42.40 10.36
CA ASP A 5 32.84 -41.53 9.21
C ASP A 5 31.50 -40.75 9.09
N ALA A 6 31.56 -39.44 8.86
CA ALA A 6 30.41 -38.59 8.71
C ALA A 6 30.29 -38.08 7.27
N VAL A 7 29.09 -38.08 6.74
CA VAL A 7 28.74 -37.39 5.48
C VAL A 7 27.90 -36.18 5.79
N LEU A 8 28.34 -35.00 5.38
CA LEU A 8 27.62 -33.74 5.48
C LEU A 8 26.98 -33.45 4.13
N SER A 9 25.67 -33.37 4.08
CA SER A 9 24.90 -33.07 2.86
C SER A 9 23.94 -31.92 3.09
N GLY A 10 23.53 -31.23 2.02
CA GLY A 10 22.61 -30.11 2.06
C GLY A 10 23.01 -29.01 1.09
N THR A 11 22.58 -27.78 1.39
CA THR A 11 22.88 -26.60 0.58
C THR A 11 23.35 -25.47 1.49
N ALA A 12 24.40 -24.76 1.09
CA ALA A 12 24.94 -23.59 1.76
C ALA A 12 25.03 -22.41 0.80
N THR A 13 24.93 -21.19 1.31
CA THR A 13 24.95 -19.99 0.47
C THR A 13 26.36 -19.43 0.26
N THR A 14 27.34 -19.87 1.05
CA THR A 14 28.75 -19.49 0.88
C THR A 14 29.70 -20.68 1.08
N GLN A 15 30.85 -20.65 0.42
CA GLN A 15 31.89 -21.63 0.63
C GLN A 15 32.43 -21.64 2.07
N ALA A 16 32.45 -20.46 2.71
CA ALA A 16 32.87 -20.33 4.10
C ALA A 16 32.00 -21.15 5.06
N MET A 17 30.66 -21.14 4.82
CA MET A 17 29.73 -21.97 5.62
C MET A 17 30.00 -23.45 5.49
N ILE A 18 30.37 -23.93 4.28
CA ILE A 18 30.72 -25.33 4.06
C ILE A 18 31.97 -25.69 4.86
N VAL A 19 33.01 -24.85 4.78
CA VAL A 19 34.28 -25.07 5.49
C VAL A 19 34.06 -25.07 7.02
N ASP A 20 33.29 -24.13 7.54
CA ASP A 20 32.98 -24.07 8.98
C ASP A 20 32.14 -25.28 9.45
N ALA A 21 31.14 -25.69 8.66
CA ALA A 21 30.33 -26.87 8.99
C ALA A 21 31.16 -28.14 9.01
N VAL A 22 32.06 -28.34 8.03
CA VAL A 22 33.00 -29.48 8.00
C VAL A 22 33.92 -29.45 9.21
N ALA A 23 34.47 -28.28 9.57
CA ALA A 23 35.33 -28.13 10.73
C ALA A 23 34.63 -28.47 12.05
N ARG A 24 33.37 -28.02 12.23
CA ARG A 24 32.56 -28.34 13.43
C ARG A 24 32.30 -29.85 13.56
N VAL A 25 31.92 -30.50 12.46
CA VAL A 25 31.69 -31.95 12.46
C VAL A 25 32.96 -32.69 12.73
N ALA A 26 34.09 -32.31 12.11
CA ALA A 26 35.39 -32.92 12.34
C ALA A 26 35.88 -32.79 13.80
N ALA A 27 35.53 -31.71 14.49
CA ALA A 27 35.86 -31.51 15.89
C ALA A 27 35.00 -32.35 16.86
N THR A 28 33.99 -33.06 16.37
CA THR A 28 33.12 -33.89 17.23
C THR A 28 33.85 -35.15 17.68
N PRO A 29 33.93 -35.43 18.99
CA PRO A 29 34.60 -36.64 19.49
C PRO A 29 34.01 -37.92 18.87
N GLY A 30 34.91 -38.78 18.39
CA GLY A 30 34.52 -40.05 17.77
C GLY A 30 34.40 -40.02 16.24
N ILE A 31 34.41 -38.88 15.59
CA ILE A 31 34.47 -38.74 14.13
C ILE A 31 35.93 -38.90 13.68
N ARG A 32 36.13 -39.75 12.66
CA ARG A 32 37.44 -39.98 12.05
C ARG A 32 37.62 -39.19 10.76
N THR A 33 36.59 -39.21 9.88
CA THR A 33 36.62 -38.51 8.61
C THR A 33 35.29 -37.82 8.37
N VAL A 34 35.35 -36.70 7.67
CA VAL A 34 34.16 -35.96 7.24
C VAL A 34 34.21 -35.81 5.72
N ARG A 35 33.20 -36.30 5.04
CA ARG A 35 32.98 -36.05 3.63
C ARG A 35 31.88 -34.99 3.48
N SER A 36 32.12 -34.02 2.63
CA SER A 36 31.14 -32.98 2.32
C SER A 36 30.57 -33.18 0.93
N ASP A 37 29.23 -33.40 0.88
CA ASP A 37 28.43 -33.43 -0.34
C ASP A 37 27.46 -32.20 -0.30
N VAL A 38 27.89 -31.10 0.35
CA VAL A 38 27.13 -29.86 0.43
C VAL A 38 27.26 -29.06 -0.88
N ALA A 39 26.13 -28.77 -1.51
CA ALA A 39 26.07 -27.92 -2.70
C ALA A 39 26.04 -26.44 -2.35
N LEU A 40 26.58 -25.60 -3.24
CA LEU A 40 26.35 -24.15 -3.15
C LEU A 40 25.00 -23.79 -3.74
N ALA A 41 24.25 -22.91 -3.03
CA ALA A 41 23.04 -22.34 -3.54
C ALA A 41 23.33 -21.47 -4.77
N GLU A 42 22.42 -21.48 -5.73
CA GLU A 42 22.52 -20.67 -6.94
C GLU A 42 22.64 -19.19 -6.60
N LEU A 43 23.57 -18.51 -7.28
CA LEU A 43 23.77 -17.06 -7.15
C LEU A 43 22.70 -16.32 -7.95
N LEU A 44 21.94 -15.47 -7.28
CA LEU A 44 21.00 -14.55 -7.92
C LEU A 44 21.45 -13.09 -7.76
N LYS A 45 21.52 -12.39 -8.88
CA LYS A 45 21.80 -10.96 -8.99
C LYS A 45 20.95 -10.37 -10.14
N PRO A 46 20.06 -9.42 -9.86
CA PRO A 46 19.71 -8.88 -8.54
C PRO A 46 19.00 -9.92 -7.65
N PHE A 47 19.11 -9.79 -6.33
CA PHE A 47 18.50 -10.69 -5.36
C PHE A 47 17.01 -10.33 -5.17
N PRO A 48 16.06 -11.19 -5.59
CA PRO A 48 14.64 -10.87 -5.57
C PRO A 48 14.00 -11.29 -4.25
N PHE A 49 13.14 -10.44 -3.71
CA PHE A 49 12.21 -10.77 -2.65
C PHE A 49 10.90 -10.03 -2.88
N ALA A 50 9.77 -10.69 -2.73
CA ALA A 50 8.48 -10.05 -2.82
C ALA A 50 7.48 -10.64 -1.82
N ALA A 51 6.59 -9.78 -1.36
CA ALA A 51 5.44 -10.15 -0.55
C ALA A 51 4.19 -9.49 -1.10
N SER A 52 3.10 -10.23 -1.19
CA SER A 52 1.82 -9.73 -1.69
C SER A 52 0.69 -10.08 -0.73
N ILE A 53 -0.32 -9.20 -0.67
CA ILE A 53 -1.55 -9.42 0.08
C ILE A 53 -2.75 -9.35 -0.87
N LYS A 54 -3.62 -10.34 -0.79
CA LYS A 54 -4.88 -10.41 -1.53
C LYS A 54 -5.94 -11.10 -0.71
N SER A 55 -7.08 -10.45 -0.52
CA SER A 55 -8.19 -10.98 0.28
C SER A 55 -7.74 -11.45 1.68
N GLY A 56 -6.84 -10.70 2.31
CA GLY A 56 -6.30 -11.00 3.63
C GLY A 56 -5.23 -12.10 3.67
N GLN A 57 -4.94 -12.78 2.55
CA GLN A 57 -3.90 -13.79 2.49
C GLN A 57 -2.59 -13.20 1.98
N VAL A 58 -1.52 -13.45 2.72
CA VAL A 58 -0.17 -13.03 2.34
C VAL A 58 0.59 -14.17 1.69
N ALA A 59 1.33 -13.88 0.62
CA ALA A 59 2.26 -14.80 -0.01
C ALA A 59 3.65 -14.17 -0.09
N LEU A 60 4.67 -14.96 0.26
CA LEU A 60 6.08 -14.60 0.15
C LEU A 60 6.70 -15.36 -1.02
N THR A 61 7.45 -14.65 -1.86
CA THR A 61 8.08 -15.21 -3.06
C THR A 61 9.51 -14.66 -3.22
N GLY A 62 10.28 -15.27 -4.12
CA GLY A 62 11.65 -14.86 -4.39
C GLY A 62 12.66 -15.69 -3.62
N ALA A 63 13.64 -15.04 -2.99
CA ALA A 63 14.77 -15.71 -2.39
C ALA A 63 15.01 -15.31 -0.93
N TYR A 64 15.60 -16.25 -0.17
CA TYR A 64 16.12 -15.99 1.17
C TYR A 64 17.58 -16.47 1.28
N PRO A 65 18.44 -15.76 2.07
CA PRO A 65 19.86 -16.05 2.11
C PRO A 65 20.28 -17.13 3.12
N SER A 66 19.43 -17.44 4.10
CA SER A 66 19.72 -18.42 5.16
C SER A 66 18.43 -18.90 5.83
N GLU A 67 18.47 -20.08 6.44
CA GLU A 67 17.32 -20.60 7.21
C GLU A 67 16.93 -19.67 8.37
N THR A 68 17.90 -18.98 8.98
CA THR A 68 17.64 -18.00 10.03
C THR A 68 16.81 -16.84 9.49
N ALA A 69 17.18 -16.28 8.32
CA ALA A 69 16.43 -15.22 7.65
C ALA A 69 15.04 -15.71 7.22
N HIS A 70 14.95 -16.94 6.70
CA HIS A 70 13.69 -17.58 6.30
C HIS A 70 12.71 -17.66 7.46
N VAL A 71 13.13 -18.25 8.58
CA VAL A 71 12.32 -18.36 9.80
C VAL A 71 11.91 -16.98 10.32
N ALA A 72 12.82 -15.99 10.28
CA ALA A 72 12.52 -14.63 10.73
C ALA A 72 11.46 -13.94 9.86
N LEU A 73 11.49 -14.14 8.53
CA LEU A 73 10.48 -13.60 7.61
C LEU A 73 9.11 -14.25 7.81
N LEU A 74 9.06 -15.58 7.95
CA LEU A 74 7.80 -16.29 8.21
C LEU A 74 7.21 -15.95 9.57
N SER A 75 8.06 -15.75 10.58
CA SER A 75 7.60 -15.34 11.92
C SER A 75 7.03 -13.92 11.95
N ALA A 76 7.47 -13.05 11.03
CA ALA A 76 6.93 -11.69 10.91
C ALA A 76 5.49 -11.68 10.35
N ILE A 77 5.10 -12.71 9.58
CA ILE A 77 3.75 -12.84 9.02
C ILE A 77 3.26 -14.29 9.20
N PRO A 78 2.73 -14.63 10.38
CA PRO A 78 2.19 -15.97 10.62
C PRO A 78 1.06 -16.31 9.65
N GLY A 79 1.13 -17.51 9.05
CA GLY A 79 0.13 -17.99 8.09
C GLY A 79 0.34 -17.52 6.64
N ALA A 80 1.45 -16.85 6.34
CA ALA A 80 1.80 -16.52 4.96
C ALA A 80 2.07 -17.80 4.13
N VAL A 81 1.65 -17.77 2.87
CA VAL A 81 2.00 -18.81 1.90
C VAL A 81 3.46 -18.62 1.49
N ASP A 82 4.30 -19.57 1.83
CA ASP A 82 5.73 -19.53 1.50
C ASP A 82 6.00 -20.18 0.14
N ARG A 83 6.62 -19.41 -0.74
CA ARG A 83 7.12 -19.83 -2.06
C ARG A 83 8.54 -19.33 -2.31
N MET A 84 9.26 -18.98 -1.25
CA MET A 84 10.64 -18.53 -1.33
C MET A 84 11.59 -19.71 -1.53
N GLN A 85 12.79 -19.41 -2.01
CA GLN A 85 13.83 -20.40 -2.24
C GLN A 85 15.17 -19.95 -1.67
N LEU A 86 15.96 -20.91 -1.14
CA LEU A 86 17.30 -20.63 -0.66
C LEU A 86 18.20 -20.28 -1.86
N ARG A 87 18.80 -19.08 -1.84
CA ARG A 87 19.71 -18.58 -2.88
C ARG A 87 20.86 -17.81 -2.25
N SER A 88 21.97 -17.74 -2.98
CA SER A 88 23.10 -16.88 -2.61
C SER A 88 23.01 -15.53 -3.34
N GLY A 89 23.77 -14.54 -2.86
CA GLY A 89 23.84 -13.21 -3.50
C GLY A 89 23.04 -12.11 -2.83
N ALA A 90 22.43 -12.37 -1.67
CA ALA A 90 21.75 -11.32 -0.92
C ALA A 90 22.70 -10.16 -0.58
N PRO A 91 22.25 -8.92 -0.73
CA PRO A 91 23.03 -7.75 -0.32
C PRO A 91 23.08 -7.62 1.20
N ASP A 92 24.13 -6.96 1.70
CA ASP A 92 24.18 -6.57 3.11
C ASP A 92 22.95 -5.69 3.44
N GLY A 93 22.32 -5.96 4.59
CA GLY A 93 21.10 -5.26 4.99
C GLY A 93 19.79 -5.85 4.46
N PHE A 94 19.82 -6.95 3.69
CA PHE A 94 18.62 -7.59 3.14
C PHE A 94 17.52 -7.85 4.20
N GLU A 95 17.87 -8.38 5.37
CA GLU A 95 16.87 -8.68 6.41
C GLU A 95 16.16 -7.42 6.92
N GLY A 96 16.90 -6.33 7.11
CA GLY A 96 16.34 -5.03 7.48
C GLY A 96 15.42 -4.48 6.39
N ALA A 97 15.84 -4.57 5.13
CA ALA A 97 15.05 -4.16 3.98
C ALA A 97 13.75 -4.99 3.87
N ALA A 98 13.84 -6.31 3.96
CA ALA A 98 12.69 -7.19 3.89
C ALA A 98 11.68 -6.90 5.00
N ARG A 99 12.11 -6.72 6.25
CA ARG A 99 11.24 -6.32 7.37
C ARG A 99 10.56 -4.97 7.13
N PHE A 100 11.31 -4.00 6.60
CA PHE A 100 10.76 -2.69 6.24
C PHE A 100 9.66 -2.82 5.18
N GLY A 101 9.87 -3.63 4.13
CA GLY A 101 8.85 -3.93 3.13
C GLY A 101 7.63 -4.66 3.70
N LEU A 102 7.84 -5.63 4.60
CA LEU A 102 6.74 -6.34 5.25
C LEU A 102 5.93 -5.42 6.18
N ALA A 103 6.56 -4.45 6.84
CA ALA A 103 5.84 -3.43 7.60
C ALA A 103 4.97 -2.54 6.69
N ALA A 104 5.47 -2.15 5.51
CA ALA A 104 4.69 -1.42 4.52
C ALA A 104 3.54 -2.27 3.94
N LEU A 105 3.75 -3.57 3.72
CA LEU A 105 2.70 -4.49 3.27
C LEU A 105 1.54 -4.56 4.26
N ALA A 106 1.80 -4.47 5.56
CA ALA A 106 0.78 -4.49 6.61
C ALA A 106 -0.17 -3.29 6.55
N ASP A 107 0.18 -2.22 5.83
CA ASP A 107 -0.65 -1.05 5.57
C ASP A 107 -1.45 -1.12 4.26
N LEU A 108 -1.28 -2.20 3.50
CA LEU A 108 -2.09 -2.48 2.31
C LEU A 108 -3.28 -3.39 2.64
N ASP A 109 -4.41 -3.14 1.98
CA ASP A 109 -5.57 -4.03 1.90
C ASP A 109 -5.37 -5.05 0.77
N GLU A 110 -4.85 -4.59 -0.37
CA GLU A 110 -4.52 -5.39 -1.54
C GLU A 110 -3.30 -4.81 -2.24
N GLY A 111 -2.38 -5.69 -2.69
CA GLY A 111 -1.18 -5.26 -3.39
C GLY A 111 0.06 -6.00 -2.96
N GLY A 112 1.23 -5.35 -3.07
CA GLY A 112 2.46 -5.99 -2.71
C GLY A 112 3.66 -5.07 -2.66
N VAL A 113 4.73 -5.62 -2.11
CA VAL A 113 6.07 -5.04 -2.06
C VAL A 113 7.02 -5.96 -2.80
N ALA A 114 7.93 -5.39 -3.57
CA ALA A 114 8.93 -6.15 -4.30
C ALA A 114 10.31 -5.49 -4.16
N PHE A 115 11.30 -6.32 -3.91
CA PHE A 115 12.70 -5.93 -3.86
C PHE A 115 13.48 -6.53 -5.03
N SER A 116 14.36 -5.72 -5.57
CA SER A 116 15.44 -6.09 -6.46
C SER A 116 16.73 -5.60 -5.80
N ASP A 117 17.48 -6.48 -5.16
CA ASP A 117 18.49 -6.16 -4.15
C ASP A 117 17.88 -5.32 -3.00
N LEU A 118 18.29 -4.05 -2.82
CA LEU A 118 17.73 -3.12 -1.84
C LEU A 118 16.81 -2.05 -2.47
N THR A 119 16.41 -2.26 -3.72
CA THR A 119 15.49 -1.37 -4.42
C THR A 119 14.06 -1.86 -4.23
N LEU A 120 13.24 -1.06 -3.53
CA LEU A 120 11.86 -1.35 -3.17
C LEU A 120 10.87 -0.72 -4.14
N THR A 121 9.91 -1.50 -4.58
CA THR A 121 8.71 -1.06 -5.28
C THR A 121 7.48 -1.48 -4.49
N ILE A 122 6.50 -0.59 -4.34
CA ILE A 122 5.24 -0.87 -3.64
C ILE A 122 4.09 -0.47 -4.56
N GLU A 123 3.14 -1.38 -4.73
CA GLU A 123 1.94 -1.15 -5.51
C GLU A 123 0.73 -1.72 -4.77
N GLY A 124 -0.38 -0.97 -4.70
CA GLY A 124 -1.58 -1.49 -4.08
C GLY A 124 -2.54 -0.43 -3.58
N ARG A 125 -3.47 -0.88 -2.75
CA ARG A 125 -4.47 -0.04 -2.09
C ARG A 125 -4.20 -0.03 -0.59
N ALA A 126 -4.18 1.15 0.00
CA ALA A 126 -4.06 1.30 1.44
C ALA A 126 -5.32 0.78 2.17
N LYS A 127 -5.14 0.19 3.35
CA LYS A 127 -6.24 -0.33 4.18
C LYS A 127 -7.07 0.77 4.86
N SER A 128 -6.51 1.97 5.03
CA SER A 128 -7.15 3.12 5.68
C SER A 128 -6.52 4.43 5.20
N ALA A 129 -7.18 5.57 5.47
CA ALA A 129 -6.64 6.88 5.16
C ALA A 129 -5.31 7.14 5.89
N ALA A 130 -5.20 6.77 7.18
CA ALA A 130 -3.96 6.89 7.93
C ALA A 130 -2.84 6.03 7.33
N ALA A 131 -3.13 4.79 6.93
CA ALA A 131 -2.17 3.92 6.26
C ALA A 131 -1.74 4.50 4.89
N TYR A 132 -2.65 5.15 4.17
CA TYR A 132 -2.31 5.84 2.93
C TYR A 132 -1.31 6.96 3.16
N ASP A 133 -1.55 7.83 4.15
CA ASP A 133 -0.67 8.94 4.50
C ASP A 133 0.71 8.44 4.98
N ASP A 134 0.73 7.38 5.79
CA ASP A 134 1.95 6.72 6.25
C ASP A 134 2.78 6.15 5.10
N LEU A 135 2.15 5.51 4.14
CA LEU A 135 2.80 4.97 2.94
C LEU A 135 3.34 6.08 2.03
N GLN A 136 2.65 7.22 1.88
CA GLN A 136 3.14 8.34 1.08
C GLN A 136 4.47 8.93 1.60
N THR A 137 4.72 8.83 2.90
CA THR A 137 5.96 9.30 3.53
C THR A 137 7.01 8.21 3.74
N LEU A 138 6.75 6.99 3.26
CA LEU A 138 7.58 5.81 3.52
C LEU A 138 9.04 5.98 3.09
N SER A 139 9.29 6.64 1.94
CA SER A 139 10.63 6.87 1.43
C SER A 139 11.52 7.67 2.39
N GLN A 140 10.94 8.53 3.23
CA GLN A 140 11.66 9.34 4.23
C GLN A 140 12.13 8.51 5.42
N ARG A 141 11.55 7.31 5.63
CA ARG A 141 11.84 6.39 6.74
C ARG A 141 12.61 5.14 6.29
N ALA A 142 13.03 5.10 5.02
CA ALA A 142 13.74 3.95 4.47
C ALA A 142 15.08 3.72 5.22
N PRO A 143 15.40 2.46 5.56
CA PRO A 143 16.69 2.12 6.16
C PRO A 143 17.85 2.49 5.25
N VAL A 144 19.04 2.67 5.84
CA VAL A 144 20.26 2.96 5.08
C VAL A 144 20.49 1.87 4.02
N GLY A 145 20.73 2.29 2.79
CA GLY A 145 20.94 1.41 1.64
C GLY A 145 19.66 1.02 0.90
N VAL A 146 18.47 1.19 1.49
CA VAL A 146 17.20 0.93 0.82
C VAL A 146 16.77 2.13 -0.01
N THR A 147 16.44 1.90 -1.28
CA THR A 147 15.90 2.91 -2.20
C THR A 147 14.45 2.56 -2.53
N VAL A 148 13.52 3.46 -2.28
CA VAL A 148 12.13 3.33 -2.74
C VAL A 148 12.03 3.88 -4.16
N ALA A 149 12.01 2.98 -5.16
CA ALA A 149 12.04 3.34 -6.58
C ALA A 149 10.66 3.70 -7.12
N ALA A 150 9.61 3.05 -6.62
CA ALA A 150 8.24 3.33 -7.02
C ALA A 150 7.27 3.13 -5.85
N LEU A 151 6.32 4.05 -5.75
CA LEU A 151 5.24 4.03 -4.76
C LEU A 151 3.93 4.34 -5.49
N LYS A 152 3.16 3.28 -5.82
CA LYS A 152 1.89 3.36 -6.53
C LYS A 152 0.76 2.91 -5.62
N ILE A 153 0.36 3.78 -4.71
CA ILE A 153 -0.64 3.49 -3.70
C ILE A 153 -1.94 4.23 -4.01
N SER A 154 -3.04 3.48 -4.05
CA SER A 154 -4.38 4.03 -4.11
C SER A 154 -4.94 4.23 -2.70
N PRO A 155 -5.77 5.25 -2.47
CA PRO A 155 -6.49 5.42 -1.20
C PRO A 155 -7.43 4.23 -0.93
N PRO A 156 -7.87 4.05 0.34
CA PRO A 156 -8.83 3.01 0.70
C PRO A 156 -10.16 3.21 -0.02
N VAL A 157 -10.91 2.13 -0.22
CA VAL A 157 -12.27 2.22 -0.77
C VAL A 157 -13.22 2.75 0.30
N ALA A 158 -13.98 3.81 -0.03
CA ALA A 158 -15.10 4.24 0.78
C ALA A 158 -16.38 3.53 0.35
N SER A 159 -17.14 3.02 1.31
CA SER A 159 -18.48 2.47 1.09
C SER A 159 -19.33 2.70 2.36
N PRO A 160 -20.38 3.53 2.29
CA PRO A 160 -20.80 4.32 1.14
C PRO A 160 -19.81 5.43 0.75
N TYR A 161 -19.76 5.79 -0.53
CA TYR A 161 -18.99 6.93 -1.00
C TYR A 161 -19.82 8.20 -0.84
N VAL A 162 -19.53 8.99 0.19
CA VAL A 162 -20.33 10.15 0.60
C VAL A 162 -19.60 11.46 0.32
N TRP A 163 -20.36 12.46 -0.08
CA TRP A 163 -19.91 13.84 -0.25
C TRP A 163 -21.07 14.78 0.02
N SER A 164 -20.82 15.91 0.67
CA SER A 164 -21.83 16.96 0.85
C SER A 164 -21.24 18.35 0.76
N ALA A 165 -22.06 19.29 0.30
CA ALA A 165 -21.77 20.71 0.33
C ALA A 165 -22.97 21.46 0.90
N LYS A 166 -22.71 22.41 1.83
CA LYS A 166 -23.71 23.26 2.48
C LYS A 166 -23.36 24.71 2.24
N PHE A 167 -24.35 25.47 1.75
CA PHE A 167 -24.29 26.90 1.58
C PHE A 167 -25.22 27.57 2.59
N ASP A 168 -24.70 28.46 3.40
CA ASP A 168 -25.48 29.20 4.45
C ASP A 168 -25.93 30.59 4.00
N GLY A 169 -25.69 30.97 2.73
CA GLY A 169 -25.95 32.27 2.15
C GLY A 169 -24.74 33.20 2.14
N THR A 170 -23.63 32.81 2.80
CA THR A 170 -22.38 33.59 2.89
C THR A 170 -21.13 32.78 2.61
N SER A 171 -21.15 31.52 2.97
CA SER A 171 -20.00 30.60 2.84
C SER A 171 -20.46 29.20 2.47
N VAL A 172 -19.55 28.43 1.89
CA VAL A 172 -19.75 27.01 1.56
C VAL A 172 -18.84 26.13 2.42
N SER A 173 -19.41 25.11 3.04
CA SER A 173 -18.66 24.03 3.68
C SER A 173 -18.84 22.72 2.91
N ILE A 174 -17.73 22.07 2.56
CA ILE A 174 -17.72 20.82 1.79
C ILE A 174 -17.03 19.75 2.61
N THR A 175 -17.69 18.60 2.76
CA THR A 175 -17.18 17.45 3.54
C THR A 175 -17.38 16.14 2.79
N GLY A 176 -16.71 15.07 3.24
CA GLY A 176 -16.87 13.73 2.69
C GLY A 176 -15.63 13.20 1.97
N ASN A 177 -15.83 12.41 0.91
CA ASN A 177 -14.76 11.73 0.19
C ASN A 177 -14.36 12.48 -1.09
N ALA A 178 -13.08 12.34 -1.47
CA ALA A 178 -12.55 12.84 -2.73
C ALA A 178 -11.65 11.75 -3.39
N PRO A 179 -11.73 11.58 -4.73
CA PRO A 179 -10.90 10.61 -5.43
C PRO A 179 -9.43 11.06 -5.54
N ASN A 180 -9.18 12.35 -5.43
CA ASN A 180 -7.84 12.96 -5.48
C ASN A 180 -7.82 14.32 -4.76
N SER A 181 -6.63 14.80 -4.44
CA SER A 181 -6.44 16.08 -3.75
C SER A 181 -6.81 17.30 -4.60
N ALA A 182 -6.74 17.20 -5.93
CA ALA A 182 -7.02 18.30 -6.84
C ALA A 182 -8.52 18.71 -6.85
N LEU A 183 -9.42 17.80 -6.45
CA LEU A 183 -10.86 18.12 -6.40
C LEU A 183 -11.16 19.28 -5.44
N ALA A 184 -10.49 19.34 -4.31
CA ALA A 184 -10.69 20.45 -3.34
C ALA A 184 -10.37 21.82 -3.96
N ASP A 185 -9.28 21.90 -4.75
CA ASP A 185 -8.90 23.14 -5.42
C ASP A 185 -9.86 23.50 -6.55
N LYS A 186 -10.33 22.51 -7.32
CA LYS A 186 -11.36 22.72 -8.35
C LYS A 186 -12.68 23.24 -7.77
N LEU A 187 -13.11 22.65 -6.63
CA LEU A 187 -14.32 23.11 -5.94
C LEU A 187 -14.19 24.54 -5.40
N ARG A 188 -13.02 24.91 -4.87
CA ARG A 188 -12.77 26.31 -4.46
C ARG A 188 -12.77 27.27 -5.64
N ALA A 189 -12.15 26.87 -6.76
CA ALA A 189 -12.11 27.68 -7.97
C ALA A 189 -13.47 27.81 -8.68
N ALA A 190 -14.40 26.89 -8.46
CA ALA A 190 -15.75 26.95 -9.03
C ALA A 190 -16.69 27.90 -8.28
N ALA A 191 -16.35 28.30 -7.05
CA ALA A 191 -17.12 29.26 -6.29
C ALA A 191 -16.73 30.71 -6.66
N PRO A 192 -17.67 31.70 -6.60
CA PRO A 192 -17.33 33.09 -6.76
C PRO A 192 -16.34 33.59 -5.69
N ASP A 193 -15.46 34.54 -6.04
CA ASP A 193 -14.42 35.07 -5.16
C ASP A 193 -14.94 35.63 -3.82
N ASN A 194 -16.19 36.09 -3.80
CA ASN A 194 -16.84 36.65 -2.61
C ASN A 194 -17.49 35.57 -1.70
N VAL A 195 -17.43 34.28 -2.08
CA VAL A 195 -17.98 33.16 -1.31
C VAL A 195 -16.85 32.27 -0.79
N PRO A 196 -16.48 32.37 0.49
CA PRO A 196 -15.48 31.50 1.09
C PRO A 196 -15.89 30.02 1.02
N VAL A 197 -14.97 29.15 0.59
CA VAL A 197 -15.17 27.70 0.53
C VAL A 197 -14.21 27.00 1.49
N SER A 198 -14.79 26.33 2.46
CA SER A 198 -14.08 25.44 3.40
C SER A 198 -14.22 23.99 2.95
N THR A 199 -13.14 23.24 2.87
CA THR A 199 -13.15 21.83 2.43
C THR A 199 -12.52 20.93 3.49
N THR A 200 -13.23 19.88 3.91
CA THR A 200 -12.75 18.80 4.77
C THR A 200 -13.01 17.47 4.04
N LEU A 201 -12.14 17.14 3.10
CA LEU A 201 -12.28 15.97 2.23
C LEU A 201 -11.24 14.90 2.60
N THR A 202 -11.70 13.65 2.69
CA THR A 202 -10.85 12.47 2.90
C THR A 202 -10.62 11.78 1.56
N LEU A 203 -9.35 11.48 1.26
CA LEU A 203 -9.01 10.74 0.03
C LEU A 203 -9.54 9.31 0.12
N ALA A 204 -10.32 8.90 -0.89
CA ALA A 204 -10.89 7.57 -0.98
C ALA A 204 -11.07 7.12 -2.43
N SER A 205 -10.89 5.83 -2.68
CA SER A 205 -11.27 5.15 -3.92
C SER A 205 -12.75 4.77 -3.89
N GLY A 206 -13.33 4.43 -5.05
CA GLY A 206 -14.72 4.00 -5.14
C GLY A 206 -15.69 5.11 -5.54
N ALA A 207 -15.18 6.26 -5.98
CA ALA A 207 -16.03 7.33 -6.51
C ALA A 207 -16.91 6.82 -7.67
N PRO A 208 -18.22 7.14 -7.68
CA PRO A 208 -19.09 6.83 -8.80
C PRO A 208 -18.60 7.47 -10.10
N ALA A 209 -19.00 6.88 -11.25
CA ALA A 209 -18.66 7.45 -12.54
C ALA A 209 -19.18 8.90 -12.65
N GLY A 210 -18.38 9.81 -13.19
CA GLY A 210 -18.72 11.22 -13.34
C GLY A 210 -18.73 12.03 -12.04
N PHE A 211 -18.31 11.46 -10.90
CA PHE A 211 -18.38 12.09 -9.59
C PHE A 211 -17.79 13.51 -9.55
N GLU A 212 -16.62 13.74 -10.14
CA GLU A 212 -15.98 15.05 -10.16
C GLU A 212 -16.82 16.10 -10.93
N ALA A 213 -17.32 15.73 -12.11
CA ALA A 213 -18.19 16.61 -12.89
C ALA A 213 -19.52 16.90 -12.17
N ASN A 214 -20.10 15.86 -11.55
CA ASN A 214 -21.35 15.99 -10.81
C ASN A 214 -21.19 16.91 -9.59
N THR A 215 -20.10 16.78 -8.81
CA THR A 215 -19.88 17.62 -7.64
C THR A 215 -19.68 19.09 -8.01
N LEU A 216 -19.01 19.39 -9.14
CA LEU A 216 -18.87 20.75 -9.64
C LEU A 216 -20.23 21.32 -10.09
N ALA A 217 -21.01 20.58 -10.88
CA ALA A 217 -22.33 21.01 -11.31
C ALA A 217 -23.30 21.21 -10.15
N LEU A 218 -23.23 20.33 -9.13
CA LEU A 218 -24.05 20.46 -7.94
C LEU A 218 -23.68 21.68 -7.09
N LEU A 219 -22.37 21.98 -6.96
CA LEU A 219 -21.92 23.20 -6.28
C LEU A 219 -22.40 24.45 -7.01
N GLU A 220 -22.32 24.52 -8.33
CA GLU A 220 -22.85 25.63 -9.13
C GLU A 220 -24.35 25.81 -8.94
N ASN A 221 -25.13 24.73 -8.86
CA ASN A 221 -26.55 24.80 -8.62
C ASN A 221 -26.90 25.19 -7.18
N LEU A 222 -26.12 24.68 -6.20
CA LEU A 222 -26.28 25.07 -4.79
C LEU A 222 -26.09 26.59 -4.58
N LEU A 223 -25.13 27.19 -5.28
CA LEU A 223 -24.81 28.61 -5.19
C LEU A 223 -25.88 29.54 -5.82
N LYS A 224 -26.87 28.99 -6.56
CA LYS A 224 -28.05 29.73 -7.06
C LYS A 224 -29.16 29.86 -6.01
N LEU A 225 -29.08 29.07 -4.94
CA LEU A 225 -30.03 29.13 -3.82
C LEU A 225 -29.66 30.26 -2.86
N GLU A 226 -30.60 30.71 -2.05
CA GLU A 226 -30.32 31.60 -0.92
C GLU A 226 -29.52 30.86 0.16
N ARG A 227 -29.84 29.59 0.39
CA ARG A 227 -29.17 28.65 1.28
C ARG A 227 -29.59 27.23 0.94
N GLY A 228 -28.77 26.25 1.20
CA GLY A 228 -29.13 24.86 0.93
C GLY A 228 -28.00 23.88 1.25
N GLU A 229 -28.31 22.63 1.03
CA GLU A 229 -27.39 21.53 1.19
C GLU A 229 -27.56 20.52 0.04
N VAL A 230 -26.48 20.02 -0.48
CA VAL A 230 -26.47 18.92 -1.45
C VAL A 230 -25.62 17.79 -0.92
N ALA A 231 -26.08 16.56 -1.06
CA ALA A 231 -25.38 15.37 -0.65
C ALA A 231 -25.36 14.32 -1.77
N ILE A 232 -24.27 13.59 -1.86
CA ILE A 232 -24.13 12.39 -2.71
C ILE A 232 -23.81 11.21 -1.79
N SER A 233 -24.52 10.10 -2.01
CA SER A 233 -24.21 8.81 -1.38
C SER A 233 -24.32 7.72 -2.42
N ASP A 234 -23.19 7.07 -2.77
CA ASP A 234 -23.11 6.02 -3.80
C ASP A 234 -23.78 6.37 -5.13
N GLY A 235 -23.68 7.66 -5.55
CA GLY A 235 -24.30 8.16 -6.78
C GLY A 235 -25.76 8.65 -6.63
N THR A 236 -26.40 8.42 -5.48
CA THR A 236 -27.70 9.03 -5.17
C THR A 236 -27.49 10.46 -4.72
N ILE A 237 -28.19 11.40 -5.34
CA ILE A 237 -28.10 12.83 -5.07
C ILE A 237 -29.34 13.28 -4.30
N ALA A 238 -29.14 14.03 -3.22
CA ALA A 238 -30.16 14.76 -2.50
C ALA A 238 -29.78 16.24 -2.50
N LEU A 239 -30.72 17.11 -2.86
CA LEU A 239 -30.59 18.57 -2.80
C LEU A 239 -31.78 19.17 -2.05
N GLU A 240 -31.48 19.93 -1.01
CA GLU A 240 -32.46 20.66 -0.21
C GLU A 240 -32.04 22.14 -0.11
N GLY A 241 -32.99 23.06 -0.19
CA GLY A 241 -32.66 24.47 -0.05
C GLY A 241 -33.79 25.43 -0.29
N ALA A 242 -33.55 26.72 -0.01
CA ALA A 242 -34.46 27.82 -0.26
C ALA A 242 -34.07 28.49 -1.60
N PRO A 243 -34.89 28.39 -2.64
CA PRO A 243 -34.60 29.07 -3.90
C PRO A 243 -34.87 30.59 -3.77
N ALA A 244 -34.08 31.38 -4.50
CA ALA A 244 -34.25 32.83 -4.57
C ALA A 244 -35.49 33.26 -5.41
N GLY A 245 -36.33 32.29 -5.83
CA GLY A 245 -37.56 32.49 -6.60
C GLY A 245 -37.97 31.25 -7.40
N ASP A 246 -39.20 31.23 -7.93
CA ASP A 246 -39.80 30.08 -8.62
C ASP A 246 -39.01 29.65 -9.87
N GLN A 247 -38.40 30.58 -10.59
CA GLN A 247 -37.58 30.26 -11.77
C GLN A 247 -36.28 29.51 -11.38
N VAL A 248 -35.66 29.87 -10.25
CA VAL A 248 -34.47 29.19 -9.72
C VAL A 248 -34.84 27.79 -9.25
N ALA A 249 -35.99 27.65 -8.55
CA ALA A 249 -36.47 26.33 -8.12
C ALA A 249 -36.64 25.38 -9.31
N SER A 250 -37.28 25.83 -10.38
CA SER A 250 -37.50 25.02 -11.59
C SER A 250 -36.20 24.67 -12.30
N ALA A 251 -35.27 25.61 -12.43
CA ALA A 251 -33.96 25.39 -13.08
C ALA A 251 -33.07 24.39 -12.32
N VAL A 252 -33.01 24.51 -10.99
CA VAL A 252 -32.22 23.62 -10.14
C VAL A 252 -32.81 22.21 -10.11
N THR A 253 -34.13 22.06 -10.04
CA THR A 253 -34.81 20.75 -10.12
C THR A 253 -34.49 20.04 -11.44
N ALA A 254 -34.60 20.77 -12.57
CA ALA A 254 -34.28 20.20 -13.89
C ALA A 254 -32.80 19.75 -14.01
N ALA A 255 -31.85 20.50 -13.45
CA ALA A 255 -30.44 20.19 -13.53
C ALA A 255 -30.02 18.99 -12.64
N VAL A 256 -30.78 18.66 -11.59
CA VAL A 256 -30.51 17.52 -10.70
C VAL A 256 -31.15 16.23 -11.19
N THR A 257 -32.18 16.32 -12.03
CA THR A 257 -32.92 15.18 -12.58
C THR A 257 -32.47 14.76 -13.98
N ALA A 258 -31.58 15.50 -14.62
CA ALA A 258 -30.98 15.22 -15.92
C ALA A 258 -29.71 14.39 -15.80
#